data_cfde9a1825835befff85d7e36e70cd2f
#
_entry.id   cfde9a1825835befff85d7e36e70cd2f
#
_cell.length_a   1.000
_cell.length_b   1.000
_cell.length_c   1.000
_cell.angle_alpha   90.00
_cell.angle_beta   90.00
_cell.angle_gamma   90.00
#
_symmetry.space_group_name_H-M   'P 1'
#
loop_
_entity.id
_entity.type
_entity.pdbx_description
1 polymer ?
#
loop_
_entity_poly.entity_id
_entity_poly.type
_entity_poly.pdbx_seq_one_letter_code
_entity_poly.pdbx_strand_id
1 'polypeptide(L)'
;SDTKNTINWTQFSLQSNSPDKKGIKYSQDAVGKAKGKGAEEWECSFVYPLFDAPIINSFINHFKLHRTRLMIQEPRSVLTYHKDWSQRIHLPIDTNEDCMMLLGNMQAYHLEQGKIYYTDTTKRHTAFNCHNFIRRLHIVGCLPLNTRTWE
;
A
#
# COMPACT_ATOMS: atom_id res chain seq x y z
N SER A 1 -24.62 -10.56 -17.09
CA SER A 1 -23.65 -9.46 -17.23
C SER A 1 -22.50 -9.70 -16.26
N ASP A 2 -21.34 -9.98 -16.80
CA ASP A 2 -20.12 -10.32 -16.07
C ASP A 2 -19.53 -9.11 -15.35
N THR A 3 -20.13 -8.72 -14.26
CA THR A 3 -19.55 -7.75 -13.32
C THR A 3 -18.51 -8.39 -12.37
N LYS A 4 -18.23 -9.68 -12.54
CA LYS A 4 -17.34 -10.44 -11.66
C LYS A 4 -15.85 -10.36 -12.01
N ASN A 5 -15.48 -9.73 -13.10
CA ASN A 5 -14.10 -9.63 -13.57
C ASN A 5 -13.61 -8.20 -13.75
N THR A 6 -14.13 -7.27 -13.00
CA THR A 6 -13.56 -5.93 -12.95
C THR A 6 -12.23 -6.04 -12.21
N ILE A 7 -11.14 -6.10 -12.96
CA ILE A 7 -9.80 -5.96 -12.43
C ILE A 7 -9.76 -4.59 -11.75
N ASN A 8 -9.52 -4.60 -10.45
CA ASN A 8 -9.32 -3.36 -9.73
C ASN A 8 -7.92 -2.83 -10.07
N TRP A 9 -7.82 -1.95 -11.04
CA TRP A 9 -6.57 -1.35 -11.51
C TRP A 9 -5.93 -0.37 -10.53
N THR A 10 -6.46 -0.26 -9.32
CA THR A 10 -5.94 0.67 -8.31
C THR A 10 -4.81 0.11 -7.47
N GLN A 11 -4.58 -1.19 -7.51
CA GLN A 11 -3.53 -1.85 -6.74
C GLN A 11 -2.86 -2.97 -7.55
N PHE A 12 -1.53 -3.01 -7.51
CA PHE A 12 -0.73 -4.08 -8.09
C PHE A 12 0.24 -4.63 -7.05
N SER A 13 0.18 -5.93 -6.80
CA SER A 13 1.11 -6.60 -5.89
C SER A 13 2.52 -6.65 -6.43
N LEU A 14 3.49 -6.36 -5.58
CA LEU A 14 4.91 -6.53 -5.83
C LEU A 14 5.50 -7.71 -5.03
N GLN A 15 4.73 -8.28 -4.11
CA GLN A 15 5.08 -9.45 -3.32
C GLN A 15 3.95 -10.46 -3.31
N SER A 16 4.31 -11.76 -3.31
CA SER A 16 3.40 -12.88 -3.20
C SER A 16 3.51 -13.54 -1.82
N ASN A 17 2.48 -14.27 -1.44
CA ASN A 17 2.50 -15.12 -0.24
C ASN A 17 3.00 -16.54 -0.54
N SER A 18 3.43 -16.82 -1.75
CA SER A 18 3.94 -18.13 -2.16
C SER A 18 5.22 -17.99 -2.97
N PRO A 19 6.25 -18.84 -2.72
CA PRO A 19 7.51 -18.77 -3.43
C PRO A 19 7.39 -19.16 -4.92
N ASP A 20 6.40 -19.95 -5.29
CA ASP A 20 6.17 -20.36 -6.67
C ASP A 20 5.33 -19.34 -7.48
N LYS A 21 4.97 -18.24 -6.85
CA LYS A 21 4.16 -17.16 -7.43
C LYS A 21 2.78 -17.60 -7.95
N LYS A 22 2.35 -18.81 -7.61
CA LYS A 22 1.04 -19.35 -8.01
C LYS A 22 -0.05 -19.08 -6.99
N GLY A 23 0.30 -18.63 -5.82
CA GLY A 23 -0.63 -18.26 -4.76
C GLY A 23 -1.52 -17.11 -5.15
N ILE A 24 -1.93 -16.30 -4.23
CA ILE A 24 -2.81 -15.16 -4.51
C ILE A 24 -2.18 -14.30 -5.60
N LYS A 25 -2.85 -14.23 -6.71
CA LYS A 25 -2.41 -13.47 -7.87
C LYS A 25 -2.24 -12.00 -7.57
N TYR A 26 -3.09 -11.47 -6.69
CA TYR A 26 -3.06 -10.06 -6.29
C TYR A 26 -3.43 -9.93 -4.83
N SER A 27 -2.67 -9.18 -4.06
CA SER A 27 -2.97 -8.92 -2.64
C SER A 27 -4.32 -8.22 -2.44
N GLN A 28 -4.82 -7.56 -3.44
CA GLN A 28 -6.14 -6.95 -3.43
C GLN A 28 -7.29 -7.95 -3.44
N ASP A 29 -7.10 -9.14 -4.02
CA ASP A 29 -8.14 -10.17 -4.04
C ASP A 29 -8.53 -10.62 -2.63
N ALA A 30 -7.65 -10.39 -1.70
CA ALA A 30 -7.86 -10.71 -0.30
C ALA A 30 -8.26 -9.49 0.54
N VAL A 31 -8.34 -8.30 -0.05
CA VAL A 31 -8.89 -7.12 0.63
C VAL A 31 -10.35 -7.40 0.98
N GLY A 32 -10.62 -7.56 2.23
CA GLY A 32 -11.93 -7.97 2.74
C GLY A 32 -12.00 -9.40 3.23
N LYS A 33 -11.07 -10.28 2.85
CA LYS A 33 -10.93 -11.61 3.44
C LYS A 33 -10.13 -11.59 4.74
N ALA A 34 -9.21 -10.64 4.87
CA ALA A 34 -8.39 -10.44 6.06
C ALA A 34 -9.13 -9.62 7.13
N LYS A 35 -10.41 -9.86 7.31
CA LYS A 35 -11.19 -9.21 8.36
C LYS A 35 -11.13 -10.05 9.63
N GLY A 36 -10.65 -9.46 10.72
CA GLY A 36 -10.67 -10.07 12.03
C GLY A 36 -9.37 -10.71 12.46
N LYS A 37 -9.46 -11.66 13.39
CA LYS A 37 -8.29 -12.33 13.98
C LYS A 37 -7.49 -13.08 12.91
N GLY A 38 -6.20 -12.80 12.82
CA GLY A 38 -5.31 -13.39 11.83
C GLY A 38 -5.05 -12.52 10.60
N ALA A 39 -5.68 -11.36 10.48
CA ALA A 39 -5.47 -10.43 9.37
C ALA A 39 -4.02 -9.94 9.28
N GLU A 40 -3.39 -9.70 10.41
CA GLU A 40 -1.99 -9.31 10.49
C GLU A 40 -1.05 -10.41 10.01
N GLU A 41 -1.26 -11.64 10.47
CA GLU A 41 -0.49 -12.80 10.04
C GLU A 41 -0.62 -13.03 8.54
N TRP A 42 -1.83 -12.91 8.02
CA TRP A 42 -2.07 -12.97 6.59
C TRP A 42 -1.29 -11.88 5.85
N GLU A 43 -1.33 -10.64 6.30
CA GLU A 43 -0.61 -9.53 5.69
C GLU A 43 0.90 -9.76 5.68
N CYS A 44 1.46 -10.27 6.77
CA CYS A 44 2.88 -10.59 6.91
C CYS A 44 3.34 -11.79 6.07
N SER A 45 2.42 -12.57 5.51
CA SER A 45 2.76 -13.70 4.66
C SER A 45 3.24 -13.32 3.26
N PHE A 46 2.98 -12.09 2.81
CA PHE A 46 3.35 -11.61 1.47
C PHE A 46 4.80 -11.11 1.46
N VAL A 47 5.74 -12.03 1.30
CA VAL A 47 7.19 -11.77 1.41
C VAL A 47 7.99 -12.08 0.15
N TYR A 48 7.44 -12.81 -0.80
CA TYR A 48 8.17 -13.28 -1.98
C TYR A 48 8.05 -12.28 -3.13
N PRO A 49 9.16 -11.84 -3.75
CA PRO A 49 9.09 -10.90 -4.86
C PRO A 49 8.39 -11.52 -6.07
N LEU A 50 7.49 -10.76 -6.68
CA LEU A 50 6.78 -11.18 -7.89
C LEU A 50 7.56 -10.91 -9.17
N PHE A 51 8.44 -9.93 -9.15
CA PHE A 51 9.15 -9.44 -10.33
C PHE A 51 10.65 -9.43 -10.12
N ASP A 52 11.40 -9.65 -11.18
CA ASP A 52 12.83 -9.41 -11.22
C ASP A 52 13.07 -7.91 -11.41
N ALA A 53 12.96 -7.18 -10.30
CA ALA A 53 13.08 -5.73 -10.24
C ALA A 53 14.07 -5.35 -9.12
N PRO A 54 15.38 -5.33 -9.39
CA PRO A 54 16.42 -5.22 -8.37
C PRO A 54 16.27 -3.99 -7.45
N ILE A 55 15.93 -2.84 -8.00
CA ILE A 55 15.79 -1.60 -7.22
C ILE A 55 14.60 -1.71 -6.26
N ILE A 56 13.44 -2.17 -6.75
CA ILE A 56 12.24 -2.35 -5.93
C ILE A 56 12.47 -3.43 -4.87
N ASN A 57 13.07 -4.54 -5.24
CA ASN A 57 13.37 -5.63 -4.31
C ASN A 57 14.38 -5.20 -3.25
N SER A 58 15.35 -4.38 -3.59
CA SER A 58 16.29 -3.79 -2.64
C SER A 58 15.58 -2.87 -1.63
N PHE A 59 14.67 -2.04 -2.08
CA PHE A 59 13.83 -1.20 -1.23
C PHE A 59 12.98 -2.04 -0.27
N ILE A 60 12.32 -3.07 -0.78
CA ILE A 60 11.52 -4.01 0.04
C ILE A 60 12.38 -4.67 1.12
N ASN A 61 13.56 -5.16 0.74
CA ASN A 61 14.46 -5.84 1.66
C ASN A 61 15.05 -4.90 2.72
N HIS A 62 15.38 -3.68 2.34
CA HIS A 62 15.95 -2.68 3.24
C HIS A 62 15.00 -2.39 4.42
N PHE A 63 13.73 -2.20 4.14
CA PHE A 63 12.71 -1.91 5.14
C PHE A 63 11.99 -3.16 5.67
N LYS A 64 12.34 -4.34 5.17
CA LYS A 64 11.68 -5.62 5.51
C LYS A 64 10.18 -5.56 5.31
N LEU A 65 9.78 -5.03 4.16
CA LEU A 65 8.37 -4.82 3.85
C LEU A 65 7.64 -6.10 3.51
N HIS A 66 6.38 -6.12 3.87
CA HIS A 66 5.41 -7.16 3.51
C HIS A 66 4.32 -6.56 2.65
N ARG A 67 3.70 -7.38 1.81
CA ARG A 67 2.54 -6.97 1.00
C ARG A 67 2.76 -5.62 0.29
N THR A 68 3.94 -5.44 -0.29
CA THR A 68 4.25 -4.23 -1.03
C THR A 68 3.44 -4.18 -2.33
N ARG A 69 2.86 -3.03 -2.61
CA ARG A 69 1.97 -2.80 -3.74
C ARG A 69 2.29 -1.48 -4.41
N LEU A 70 2.10 -1.43 -5.71
CA LEU A 70 1.90 -0.16 -6.40
C LEU A 70 0.44 0.23 -6.22
N MET A 71 0.18 1.37 -5.60
CA MET A 71 -1.15 1.86 -5.31
C MET A 71 -1.46 3.11 -6.11
N ILE A 72 -2.54 3.04 -6.87
CA ILE A 72 -3.01 4.11 -7.73
C ILE A 72 -4.23 4.75 -7.08
N GLN A 73 -4.20 6.06 -6.94
CA GLN A 73 -5.38 6.82 -6.53
C GLN A 73 -5.83 7.71 -7.68
N GLU A 74 -7.03 7.45 -8.17
CA GLU A 74 -7.62 8.18 -9.28
C GLU A 74 -7.87 9.64 -8.91
N PRO A 75 -7.91 10.56 -9.89
CA PRO A 75 -8.26 11.94 -9.63
C PRO A 75 -9.67 12.08 -9.07
N ARG A 76 -9.92 13.11 -8.31
CA ARG A 76 -11.21 13.43 -7.68
C ARG A 76 -11.73 12.25 -6.84
N SER A 77 -10.86 11.66 -6.03
CA SER A 77 -11.21 10.53 -5.17
C SER A 77 -10.70 10.71 -3.75
N VAL A 78 -11.39 10.05 -2.84
CA VAL A 78 -11.03 9.96 -1.42
C VAL A 78 -11.21 8.51 -0.98
N LEU A 79 -10.29 8.04 -0.16
CA LEU A 79 -10.42 6.74 0.47
C LEU A 79 -11.34 6.82 1.71
N THR A 80 -11.86 5.69 2.12
CA THR A 80 -12.59 5.62 3.39
C THR A 80 -11.68 5.99 4.56
N TYR A 81 -12.26 6.63 5.57
CA TYR A 81 -11.54 6.93 6.82
C TYR A 81 -11.50 5.66 7.66
N HIS A 82 -10.29 5.06 7.77
CA HIS A 82 -10.10 3.71 8.31
C HIS A 82 -8.78 3.57 9.07
N LYS A 83 -8.58 2.40 9.67
CA LYS A 83 -7.33 1.97 10.29
C LYS A 83 -6.77 0.77 9.53
N ASP A 84 -5.44 0.72 9.43
CA ASP A 84 -4.73 -0.47 8.96
C ASP A 84 -4.27 -1.35 10.12
N TRP A 85 -3.90 -2.58 9.81
CA TRP A 85 -3.37 -3.52 10.78
C TRP A 85 -1.92 -3.23 11.19
N SER A 86 -1.16 -2.61 10.29
CA SER A 86 0.24 -2.26 10.50
C SER A 86 0.56 -0.88 9.93
N GLN A 87 1.68 -0.37 10.33
CA GLN A 87 2.23 0.88 9.79
C GLN A 87 2.70 0.66 8.35
N ARG A 88 2.85 1.73 7.60
CA ARG A 88 3.19 1.69 6.18
C ARG A 88 4.42 2.54 5.88
N ILE A 89 5.21 2.07 4.92
CA ILE A 89 6.20 2.88 4.22
C ILE A 89 5.61 3.29 2.88
N HIS A 90 5.66 4.57 2.57
CA HIS A 90 5.24 5.13 1.30
C HIS A 90 6.45 5.65 0.51
N LEU A 91 6.50 5.31 -0.75
CA LEU A 91 7.39 5.92 -1.73
C LEU A 91 6.55 6.49 -2.87
N PRO A 92 6.27 7.80 -2.88
CA PRO A 92 5.56 8.43 -3.98
C PRO A 92 6.39 8.35 -5.27
N ILE A 93 5.82 7.74 -6.31
CA ILE A 93 6.46 7.61 -7.63
C ILE A 93 6.01 8.72 -8.56
N ASP A 94 4.70 9.02 -8.54
CA ASP A 94 4.09 10.08 -9.31
C ASP A 94 2.96 10.69 -8.48
N THR A 95 3.05 11.98 -8.22
CA THR A 95 2.09 12.68 -7.37
C THR A 95 1.96 14.15 -7.79
N ASN A 96 1.06 14.88 -7.15
CA ASN A 96 0.84 16.31 -7.38
C ASN A 96 0.40 17.00 -6.09
N GLU A 97 0.38 18.31 -6.10
CA GLU A 97 0.08 19.15 -4.93
C GLU A 97 -1.33 18.92 -4.34
N ASP A 98 -2.25 18.39 -5.14
CA ASP A 98 -3.62 18.13 -4.72
C ASP A 98 -3.81 16.77 -4.06
N CYS A 99 -2.73 16.02 -3.88
CA CYS A 99 -2.71 14.72 -3.22
C CYS A 99 -2.22 14.87 -1.78
N MET A 100 -3.07 14.48 -0.84
CA MET A 100 -2.79 14.58 0.59
C MET A 100 -3.15 13.30 1.32
N MET A 101 -2.50 13.07 2.45
CA MET A 101 -2.94 12.10 3.46
C MET A 101 -3.39 12.85 4.71
N LEU A 102 -4.55 12.48 5.22
CA LEU A 102 -5.05 12.92 6.51
C LEU A 102 -4.75 11.83 7.54
N LEU A 103 -3.86 12.12 8.46
CA LEU A 103 -3.43 11.17 9.49
C LEU A 103 -4.17 11.39 10.82
N GLY A 104 -3.92 10.53 11.80
CA GLY A 104 -4.69 10.41 13.04
C GLY A 104 -4.83 11.67 13.87
N ASN A 105 -4.00 12.69 13.66
CA ASN A 105 -4.09 13.99 14.33
C ASN A 105 -4.94 15.02 13.56
N MET A 106 -5.68 14.57 12.54
CA MET A 106 -6.49 15.41 11.64
C MET A 106 -5.68 16.42 10.82
N GLN A 107 -4.38 16.22 10.70
CA GLN A 107 -3.53 17.03 9.83
C GLN A 107 -3.35 16.37 8.47
N ALA A 108 -3.37 17.20 7.42
CA ALA A 108 -3.11 16.78 6.07
C ALA A 108 -1.64 16.96 5.71
N TYR A 109 -1.07 15.94 5.09
CA TYR A 109 0.33 15.92 4.67
C TYR A 109 0.42 15.62 3.18
N HIS A 110 1.20 16.42 2.47
CA HIS A 110 1.60 16.09 1.12
C HIS A 110 2.89 15.26 1.13
N LEU A 111 2.84 14.05 0.58
CA LEU A 111 4.02 13.20 0.44
C LEU A 111 4.69 13.49 -0.90
N GLU A 112 5.91 14.03 -0.86
CA GLU A 112 6.64 14.46 -2.04
C GLU A 112 7.19 13.29 -2.85
N GLN A 113 7.17 13.46 -4.16
CA GLN A 113 7.72 12.48 -5.11
C GLN A 113 9.18 12.17 -4.83
N GLY A 114 9.53 10.89 -4.87
CA GLY A 114 10.89 10.40 -4.70
C GLY A 114 11.41 10.36 -3.26
N LYS A 115 10.59 10.74 -2.28
CA LYS A 115 10.94 10.65 -0.85
C LYS A 115 10.27 9.46 -0.20
N ILE A 116 10.90 8.92 0.84
CA ILE A 116 10.38 7.78 1.59
C ILE A 116 9.76 8.28 2.89
N TYR A 117 8.56 7.84 3.18
CA TYR A 117 7.80 8.24 4.37
C TYR A 117 7.36 7.04 5.17
N TYR A 118 7.59 7.13 6.48
CA TYR A 118 6.92 6.28 7.45
C TYR A 118 5.57 6.93 7.83
N THR A 119 4.52 6.12 7.83
CA THR A 119 3.18 6.58 8.20
C THR A 119 2.57 5.65 9.25
N ASP A 120 2.07 6.22 10.35
CA ASP A 120 1.36 5.45 11.36
C ASP A 120 -0.12 5.31 10.99
N THR A 121 -0.37 4.43 10.05
CA THR A 121 -1.71 4.14 9.55
C THR A 121 -2.49 3.17 10.44
N THR A 122 -1.94 2.78 11.59
CA THR A 122 -2.71 2.07 12.65
C THR A 122 -3.72 2.97 13.32
N LYS A 123 -3.55 4.28 13.20
CA LYS A 123 -4.54 5.30 13.56
C LYS A 123 -5.45 5.59 12.38
N ARG A 124 -6.63 6.15 12.66
CA ARG A 124 -7.57 6.50 11.59
C ARG A 124 -6.95 7.47 10.60
N HIS A 125 -7.09 7.18 9.34
CA HIS A 125 -6.51 7.96 8.26
C HIS A 125 -7.31 7.82 6.98
N THR A 126 -7.05 8.73 6.05
CA THR A 126 -7.52 8.65 4.67
C THR A 126 -6.50 9.32 3.74
N ALA A 127 -6.70 9.15 2.47
CA ALA A 127 -5.94 9.84 1.44
C ALA A 127 -6.90 10.38 0.39
N PHE A 128 -6.61 11.55 -0.16
CA PHE A 128 -7.40 12.13 -1.21
C PHE A 128 -6.53 12.69 -2.33
N ASN A 129 -7.06 12.62 -3.53
CA ASN A 129 -6.50 13.21 -4.73
C ASN A 129 -7.55 14.16 -5.30
N CYS A 130 -7.36 15.45 -5.07
CA CYS A 130 -8.27 16.51 -5.54
C CYS A 130 -7.94 17.03 -6.92
N HIS A 131 -6.90 16.50 -7.58
CA HIS A 131 -6.58 16.89 -8.95
C HIS A 131 -7.70 16.50 -9.91
N ASN A 132 -7.91 17.28 -10.95
CA ASN A 132 -8.99 17.04 -11.90
C ASN A 132 -8.68 15.88 -12.86
N PHE A 133 -7.41 15.62 -13.17
CA PHE A 133 -7.03 14.70 -14.26
C PHE A 133 -5.90 13.75 -13.92
N ILE A 134 -5.00 14.08 -12.99
CA ILE A 134 -3.77 13.34 -12.74
C ILE A 134 -3.98 12.36 -11.58
N ARG A 135 -3.73 11.07 -11.83
CA ARG A 135 -3.70 10.05 -10.80
C ARG A 135 -2.41 10.11 -9.98
N ARG A 136 -2.47 9.58 -8.77
CA ARG A 136 -1.33 9.43 -7.87
C ARG A 136 -0.84 7.99 -7.85
N LEU A 137 0.47 7.79 -7.92
CA LEU A 137 1.11 6.48 -7.79
C LEU A 137 2.06 6.48 -6.59
N HIS A 138 1.83 5.58 -5.64
CA HIS A 138 2.74 5.30 -4.53
C HIS A 138 3.13 3.82 -4.53
N ILE A 139 4.39 3.52 -4.20
CA ILE A 139 4.75 2.20 -3.69
C ILE A 139 4.49 2.22 -2.20
N VAL A 140 3.71 1.26 -1.71
CA VAL A 140 3.31 1.15 -0.31
C VAL A 140 3.61 -0.25 0.20
N GLY A 141 4.43 -0.33 1.23
CA GLY A 141 4.75 -1.58 1.91
C GLY A 141 4.27 -1.57 3.36
N CYS A 142 3.94 -2.75 3.87
CA CYS A 142 3.49 -2.93 5.23
C CYS A 142 4.66 -3.29 6.13
N LEU A 143 4.74 -2.65 7.30
CA LEU A 143 5.69 -3.00 8.34
C LEU A 143 5.07 -4.02 9.28
N PRO A 144 5.85 -5.01 9.76
CA PRO A 144 5.38 -5.90 10.82
C PRO A 144 5.04 -5.09 12.07
N LEU A 145 4.05 -5.54 12.82
CA LEU A 145 3.76 -4.96 14.14
C LEU A 145 5.01 -5.07 15.02
N ASN A 146 5.28 -4.01 15.77
CA ASN A 146 6.37 -3.91 16.75
C ASN A 146 7.80 -4.04 16.17
N THR A 147 7.97 -3.92 14.86
CA THR A 147 9.32 -3.92 14.27
C THR A 147 9.62 -2.62 13.57
N ARG A 148 10.24 -1.72 14.30
CA ARG A 148 10.96 -0.58 13.73
C ARG A 148 12.41 -0.99 13.53
N THR A 149 12.64 -1.75 12.45
CA THR A 149 13.93 -2.39 12.20
C THR A 149 15.01 -1.46 11.65
N TRP A 150 14.64 -0.22 11.39
CA TRP A 150 15.50 0.85 10.89
C TRP A 150 15.78 1.96 11.92
N GLU A 151 15.30 1.78 13.13
CA GLU A 151 15.65 2.63 14.28
C GLU A 151 17.01 2.27 14.87
#